data_a11c7d103fb641a3277dfce14b60ccc9
#
_entry.id   a11c7d103fb641a3277dfce14b60ccc9
#
_cell.length_a   1.000
_cell.length_b   1.000
_cell.length_c   1.000
_cell.angle_alpha   90.00
_cell.angle_beta   90.00
_cell.angle_gamma   90.00
#
_symmetry.space_group_name_H-M   'P 1'
#
loop_
_entity.id
_entity.type
_entity.pdbx_description
1 polymer ?
#
loop_
_entity_poly.entity_id
_entity_poly.type
_entity_poly.pdbx_seq_one_letter_code
_entity_poly.pdbx_strand_id
1 'polypeptide(L)'
;GARAETDPDYSMVLLTENFPPYNMAINGKNFAQEDNIDGIAVDIVREMFKRAGIKYSLTLRFPWDRIYKLALEKPGYGVFVTARLAEREDKFKWVGPIGPDDWVLLAKGDSPITLGSLDEAKKYRIGAYKGDAIAEFLGKNGFEADLALRDQENAQKLVKGQIDLWASGDPAGRYLAKQEGVTGLKTVLRFNSDQLYLALNRETPDEVVQKLQAALDGMRKEGFVEDILNSYL
;
A
#
# COMPACT_ATOMS: atom_id res chain seq x y z
N GLY A 1 -31.07 -0.30 20.59
CA GLY A 1 -31.39 -1.61 21.12
C GLY A 1 -30.21 -2.20 21.86
N ALA A 2 -30.45 -3.32 22.49
CA ALA A 2 -29.40 -4.03 23.18
C ALA A 2 -28.28 -4.35 22.17
N ARG A 3 -27.10 -3.92 22.46
CA ARG A 3 -25.94 -4.23 21.64
C ARG A 3 -25.55 -5.68 21.87
N ALA A 4 -25.44 -6.43 20.79
CA ALA A 4 -24.91 -7.77 20.88
C ALA A 4 -23.42 -7.70 21.19
N GLU A 5 -22.97 -8.36 22.24
CA GLU A 5 -21.56 -8.52 22.51
C GLU A 5 -20.96 -9.41 21.43
N THR A 6 -19.71 -9.11 21.04
CA THR A 6 -19.00 -9.97 20.10
C THR A 6 -18.77 -11.32 20.75
N ASP A 7 -19.20 -12.38 20.08
CA ASP A 7 -18.95 -13.75 20.52
C ASP A 7 -17.44 -13.96 20.75
N PRO A 8 -17.03 -14.50 21.89
CA PRO A 8 -15.62 -14.80 22.13
C PRO A 8 -14.98 -15.69 21.05
N ASP A 9 -15.80 -16.48 20.36
CA ASP A 9 -15.34 -17.35 19.27
C ASP A 9 -15.41 -16.66 17.90
N TYR A 10 -15.84 -15.38 17.87
CA TYR A 10 -15.88 -14.64 16.62
C TYR A 10 -14.49 -14.55 16.00
N SER A 11 -14.40 -14.88 14.73
CA SER A 11 -13.17 -14.86 13.98
C SER A 11 -13.40 -14.33 12.59
N MET A 12 -12.43 -13.60 12.06
CA MET A 12 -12.50 -13.06 10.70
C MET A 12 -11.53 -13.80 9.79
N VAL A 13 -11.87 -13.84 8.51
CA VAL A 13 -11.00 -14.32 7.45
C VAL A 13 -10.47 -13.11 6.69
N LEU A 14 -9.17 -12.87 6.76
CA LEU A 14 -8.53 -11.74 6.08
C LEU A 14 -7.76 -12.23 4.86
N LEU A 15 -7.98 -11.55 3.75
CA LEU A 15 -7.37 -11.86 2.47
C LEU A 15 -6.55 -10.66 2.01
N THR A 16 -5.43 -10.95 1.39
CA THR A 16 -4.57 -9.93 0.79
C THR A 16 -3.91 -10.46 -0.47
N GLU A 17 -3.26 -9.58 -1.22
CA GLU A 17 -2.54 -9.91 -2.45
C GLU A 17 -1.12 -9.36 -2.34
N ASN A 18 -0.19 -9.90 -3.13
CA ASN A 18 1.15 -9.34 -3.21
C ASN A 18 1.09 -7.88 -3.66
N PHE A 19 1.58 -7.01 -2.81
CA PHE A 19 1.75 -5.59 -3.10
C PHE A 19 2.88 -5.02 -2.24
N PRO A 20 4.14 -5.26 -2.64
CA PRO A 20 5.28 -4.80 -1.84
C PRO A 20 5.33 -3.27 -1.75
N PRO A 21 5.68 -2.70 -0.59
CA PRO A 21 6.06 -3.33 0.67
C PRO A 21 4.91 -3.53 1.66
N TYR A 22 3.67 -3.36 1.23
CA TYR A 22 2.50 -3.50 2.11
C TYR A 22 2.20 -4.94 2.48
N ASN A 23 2.17 -5.81 1.49
CA ASN A 23 1.82 -7.22 1.66
C ASN A 23 2.72 -8.07 0.77
N MET A 24 3.40 -9.05 1.35
CA MET A 24 4.36 -9.86 0.59
C MET A 24 4.37 -11.29 1.10
N ALA A 25 4.30 -12.25 0.18
CA ALA A 25 4.67 -13.60 0.51
C ALA A 25 6.19 -13.67 0.69
N ILE A 26 6.64 -14.25 1.80
CA ILE A 26 8.08 -14.35 2.11
C ILE A 26 8.83 -15.11 1.00
N ASN A 27 8.17 -16.12 0.41
CA ASN A 27 8.75 -16.90 -0.68
C ASN A 27 8.61 -16.24 -2.07
N GLY A 28 8.03 -15.06 -2.16
CA GLY A 28 7.81 -14.35 -3.42
C GLY A 28 6.72 -14.92 -4.31
N LYS A 29 5.99 -15.95 -3.87
CA LYS A 29 4.91 -16.58 -4.65
C LYS A 29 3.57 -15.87 -4.43
N ASN A 30 2.55 -16.30 -5.19
CA ASN A 30 1.21 -15.71 -5.16
C ASN A 30 0.27 -16.39 -4.14
N PHE A 31 0.83 -17.18 -3.23
CA PHE A 31 0.08 -17.83 -2.16
C PHE A 31 0.95 -17.97 -0.93
N ALA A 32 0.39 -17.57 0.21
CA ALA A 32 1.02 -17.75 1.51
C ALA A 32 -0.04 -17.65 2.61
N GLN A 33 0.26 -18.21 3.77
CA GLN A 33 -0.62 -18.19 4.95
C GLN A 33 0.15 -17.76 6.19
N GLU A 34 -0.56 -17.08 7.09
CA GLU A 34 -0.10 -16.75 8.45
C GLU A 34 1.31 -16.14 8.47
N ASP A 35 2.26 -16.82 9.13
CA ASP A 35 3.60 -16.29 9.35
C ASP A 35 4.48 -16.19 8.09
N ASN A 36 3.99 -16.73 6.96
CA ASN A 36 4.70 -16.66 5.69
C ASN A 36 4.35 -15.42 4.87
N ILE A 37 3.66 -14.48 5.50
CA ILE A 37 3.28 -13.19 4.90
C ILE A 37 3.91 -12.08 5.71
N ASP A 38 4.51 -11.12 5.01
CA ASP A 38 5.19 -9.96 5.60
C ASP A 38 4.69 -8.67 4.97
N GLY A 39 5.05 -7.55 5.56
CA GLY A 39 4.77 -6.24 4.98
C GLY A 39 4.28 -5.23 5.99
N ILE A 40 4.30 -3.97 5.57
CA ILE A 40 3.88 -2.83 6.40
C ILE A 40 2.42 -3.01 6.84
N ALA A 41 1.53 -3.30 5.90
CA ALA A 41 0.11 -3.45 6.21
C ALA A 41 -0.17 -4.71 7.00
N VAL A 42 0.54 -5.79 6.70
CA VAL A 42 0.41 -7.05 7.45
C VAL A 42 0.76 -6.84 8.92
N ASP A 43 1.87 -6.15 9.20
CA ASP A 43 2.28 -5.85 10.57
C ASP A 43 1.28 -4.95 11.29
N ILE A 44 0.76 -3.95 10.60
CA ILE A 44 -0.28 -3.05 11.16
C ILE A 44 -1.55 -3.84 11.48
N VAL A 45 -2.02 -4.65 10.55
CA VAL A 45 -3.25 -5.43 10.72
C VAL A 45 -3.12 -6.44 11.85
N ARG A 46 -2.00 -7.15 11.93
CA ARG A 46 -1.73 -8.08 13.02
C ARG A 46 -1.81 -7.40 14.39
N GLU A 47 -1.14 -6.26 14.55
CA GLU A 47 -1.15 -5.53 15.82
C GLU A 47 -2.55 -4.98 16.12
N MET A 48 -3.25 -4.48 15.10
CA MET A 48 -4.61 -3.98 15.23
C MET A 48 -5.54 -5.06 15.80
N PHE A 49 -5.53 -6.24 15.23
CA PHE A 49 -6.38 -7.35 15.67
C PHE A 49 -5.99 -7.87 17.06
N LYS A 50 -4.69 -7.89 17.36
CA LYS A 50 -4.20 -8.25 18.68
C LYS A 50 -4.73 -7.30 19.75
N ARG A 51 -4.61 -5.99 19.54
CA ARG A 51 -5.10 -4.98 20.49
C ARG A 51 -6.61 -5.00 20.63
N ALA A 52 -7.32 -5.23 19.54
CA ALA A 52 -8.78 -5.32 19.56
C ALA A 52 -9.30 -6.63 20.17
N GLY A 53 -8.43 -7.62 20.33
CA GLY A 53 -8.80 -8.93 20.88
C GLY A 53 -9.69 -9.74 19.93
N ILE A 54 -9.55 -9.55 18.64
CA ILE A 54 -10.35 -10.23 17.61
C ILE A 54 -9.48 -11.28 16.92
N LYS A 55 -9.99 -12.50 16.89
CA LYS A 55 -9.33 -13.61 16.20
C LYS A 55 -9.45 -13.48 14.70
N TYR A 56 -8.46 -13.94 13.98
CA TYR A 56 -8.47 -13.91 12.51
C TYR A 56 -7.55 -14.97 11.93
N SER A 57 -7.79 -15.30 10.66
CA SER A 57 -6.84 -16.00 9.80
C SER A 57 -6.39 -15.06 8.69
N LEU A 58 -5.20 -15.26 8.16
CA LEU A 58 -4.62 -14.41 7.12
C LEU A 58 -4.11 -15.29 5.98
N THR A 59 -4.53 -14.97 4.77
CA THR A 59 -4.10 -15.67 3.55
C THR A 59 -3.81 -14.65 2.46
N LEU A 60 -2.65 -14.80 1.82
CA LEU A 60 -2.29 -14.05 0.62
C LEU A 60 -2.60 -14.92 -0.59
N ARG A 61 -3.40 -14.41 -1.52
CA ARG A 61 -3.89 -15.14 -2.68
C ARG A 61 -3.94 -14.26 -3.92
N PHE A 62 -3.98 -14.87 -5.05
CA PHE A 62 -4.14 -14.29 -6.38
C PHE A 62 -5.37 -14.94 -7.05
N PRO A 63 -6.15 -14.21 -7.88
CA PRO A 63 -6.04 -12.80 -8.25
C PRO A 63 -6.86 -11.89 -7.32
N TRP A 64 -6.61 -10.58 -7.42
CA TRP A 64 -7.31 -9.56 -6.64
C TRP A 64 -8.84 -9.66 -6.78
N ASP A 65 -9.34 -9.79 -8.00
CA ASP A 65 -10.79 -9.83 -8.24
C ASP A 65 -11.47 -10.92 -7.43
N ARG A 66 -10.81 -12.05 -7.24
CA ARG A 66 -11.36 -13.18 -6.48
C ARG A 66 -11.43 -12.87 -4.99
N ILE A 67 -10.38 -12.33 -4.41
CA ILE A 67 -10.38 -12.03 -2.96
C ILE A 67 -11.30 -10.86 -2.65
N TYR A 68 -11.38 -9.88 -3.54
CA TYR A 68 -12.31 -8.76 -3.45
C TYR A 68 -13.75 -9.27 -3.42
N LYS A 69 -14.10 -10.16 -4.35
CA LYS A 69 -15.44 -10.74 -4.43
C LYS A 69 -15.79 -11.54 -3.18
N LEU A 70 -14.85 -12.30 -2.63
CA LEU A 70 -15.06 -13.05 -1.39
C LEU A 70 -15.40 -12.11 -0.23
N ALA A 71 -14.68 -11.01 -0.10
CA ALA A 71 -14.95 -10.03 0.96
C ALA A 71 -16.30 -9.31 0.77
N LEU A 72 -16.71 -9.06 -0.49
CA LEU A 72 -18.02 -8.50 -0.80
C LEU A 72 -19.16 -9.42 -0.35
N GLU A 73 -19.03 -10.72 -0.60
CA GLU A 73 -20.12 -11.67 -0.50
C GLU A 73 -20.19 -12.42 0.83
N LYS A 74 -19.05 -12.64 1.49
CA LYS A 74 -18.99 -13.51 2.67
C LYS A 74 -18.92 -12.74 3.97
N PRO A 75 -19.90 -12.89 4.87
CA PRO A 75 -19.80 -12.35 6.22
C PRO A 75 -18.54 -12.85 6.93
N GLY A 76 -17.93 -11.98 7.73
CA GLY A 76 -16.71 -12.31 8.45
C GLY A 76 -15.43 -12.22 7.64
N TYR A 77 -15.51 -11.81 6.39
CA TYR A 77 -14.35 -11.64 5.51
C TYR A 77 -13.91 -10.18 5.43
N GLY A 78 -12.63 -9.97 5.22
CA GLY A 78 -12.06 -8.67 4.92
C GLY A 78 -10.92 -8.80 3.91
N VAL A 79 -10.61 -7.70 3.24
CA VAL A 79 -9.54 -7.65 2.24
C VAL A 79 -8.73 -6.37 2.41
N PHE A 80 -7.41 -6.47 2.27
CA PHE A 80 -6.48 -5.33 2.36
C PHE A 80 -5.23 -5.55 1.49
N VAL A 81 -4.55 -4.51 1.11
CA VAL A 81 -4.95 -3.12 1.24
C VAL A 81 -5.87 -2.77 0.10
N THR A 82 -6.87 -1.93 0.36
CA THR A 82 -7.94 -1.63 -0.59
C THR A 82 -8.10 -0.12 -0.71
N ALA A 83 -8.05 0.39 -1.95
CA ALA A 83 -8.33 1.81 -2.19
C ALA A 83 -9.81 2.09 -1.92
N ARG A 84 -10.08 3.10 -1.09
CA ARG A 84 -11.45 3.49 -0.74
C ARG A 84 -12.00 4.45 -1.78
N LEU A 85 -12.42 3.89 -2.91
CA LEU A 85 -12.96 4.64 -4.03
C LEU A 85 -14.45 4.94 -3.82
N ALA A 86 -14.95 6.00 -4.47
CA ALA A 86 -16.35 6.40 -4.35
C ALA A 86 -17.31 5.25 -4.67
N GLU A 87 -17.03 4.49 -5.71
CA GLU A 87 -17.86 3.34 -6.13
C GLU A 87 -17.80 2.15 -5.18
N ARG A 88 -16.84 2.16 -4.24
CA ARG A 88 -16.70 1.10 -3.22
C ARG A 88 -17.22 1.51 -1.86
N GLU A 89 -17.49 2.81 -1.65
CA GLU A 89 -17.79 3.37 -0.31
C GLU A 89 -18.90 2.62 0.42
N ASP A 90 -20.00 2.34 -0.26
CA ASP A 90 -21.18 1.69 0.35
C ASP A 90 -21.11 0.17 0.34
N LYS A 91 -20.04 -0.41 -0.20
CA LYS A 91 -19.91 -1.86 -0.35
C LYS A 91 -19.26 -2.56 0.82
N PHE A 92 -18.57 -1.81 1.66
CA PHE A 92 -17.81 -2.33 2.79
C PHE A 92 -17.97 -1.46 4.02
N LYS A 93 -17.54 -1.99 5.15
CA LYS A 93 -17.21 -1.20 6.33
C LYS A 93 -15.70 -1.04 6.36
N TRP A 94 -15.21 0.16 6.62
CA TRP A 94 -13.82 0.53 6.40
C TRP A 94 -13.09 0.77 7.72
N VAL A 95 -11.87 0.27 7.81
CA VAL A 95 -10.93 0.57 8.89
C VAL A 95 -9.64 1.11 8.29
N GLY A 96 -9.22 2.26 8.74
CA GLY A 96 -7.99 2.88 8.23
C GLY A 96 -8.00 4.39 8.37
N PRO A 97 -7.21 5.07 7.54
CA PRO A 97 -6.33 4.54 6.50
C PRO A 97 -5.14 3.78 7.08
N ILE A 98 -4.67 2.77 6.34
CA ILE A 98 -3.48 2.01 6.70
C ILE A 98 -2.22 2.74 6.21
N GLY A 99 -2.26 3.23 4.98
CA GLY A 99 -1.17 3.99 4.39
C GLY A 99 -1.49 4.49 3.00
N PRO A 100 -0.63 5.37 2.46
CA PRO A 100 -0.84 5.93 1.14
C PRO A 100 -0.31 5.02 0.02
N ASP A 101 -0.91 5.18 -1.15
CA ASP A 101 -0.35 4.73 -2.43
C ASP A 101 -0.24 5.99 -3.29
N ASP A 102 0.92 6.62 -3.24
CA ASP A 102 1.16 7.89 -3.91
C ASP A 102 1.93 7.67 -5.20
N TRP A 103 1.64 8.50 -6.21
CA TRP A 103 2.47 8.62 -7.40
C TRP A 103 3.39 9.80 -7.23
N VAL A 104 4.69 9.56 -7.37
CA VAL A 104 5.71 10.56 -7.05
C VAL A 104 6.79 10.61 -8.11
N LEU A 105 7.51 11.74 -8.13
CA LEU A 105 8.79 11.85 -8.80
C LEU A 105 9.87 11.81 -7.72
N LEU A 106 10.71 10.78 -7.80
CA LEU A 106 11.83 10.57 -6.88
C LEU A 106 13.12 11.10 -7.51
N ALA A 107 13.98 11.66 -6.69
CA ALA A 107 15.31 12.11 -7.09
C ALA A 107 16.35 11.65 -6.06
N LYS A 108 17.62 11.76 -6.42
CA LYS A 108 18.72 11.58 -5.47
C LYS A 108 18.60 12.57 -4.32
N GLY A 109 19.02 12.18 -3.13
CA GLY A 109 18.92 13.03 -1.95
C GLY A 109 19.62 14.38 -2.08
N ASP A 110 20.67 14.45 -2.87
CA ASP A 110 21.46 15.68 -3.13
C ASP A 110 21.01 16.45 -4.39
N SER A 111 19.94 16.00 -5.04
CA SER A 111 19.43 16.68 -6.25
C SER A 111 18.97 18.09 -5.94
N PRO A 112 19.34 19.08 -6.77
CA PRO A 112 18.87 20.47 -6.61
C PRO A 112 17.48 20.71 -7.22
N ILE A 113 16.88 19.70 -7.84
CA ILE A 113 15.61 19.84 -8.55
C ILE A 113 14.48 20.18 -7.59
N THR A 114 13.74 21.23 -7.90
CA THR A 114 12.50 21.61 -7.23
C THR A 114 11.42 21.79 -8.29
N LEU A 115 10.22 21.29 -8.00
CA LEU A 115 9.10 21.33 -8.94
C LEU A 115 7.86 21.90 -8.26
N GLY A 116 7.21 22.87 -8.91
CA GLY A 116 5.93 23.40 -8.48
C GLY A 116 4.74 22.68 -9.12
N SER A 117 4.98 21.98 -10.22
CA SER A 117 3.94 21.24 -10.95
C SER A 117 4.56 20.08 -11.74
N LEU A 118 3.70 19.15 -12.15
CA LEU A 118 4.14 18.03 -13.00
C LEU A 118 4.67 18.54 -14.35
N ASP A 119 4.06 19.56 -14.92
CA ASP A 119 4.46 20.12 -16.22
C ASP A 119 5.91 20.59 -16.21
N GLU A 120 6.39 21.14 -15.10
CA GLU A 120 7.78 21.59 -14.97
C GLU A 120 8.77 20.44 -15.10
N ALA A 121 8.33 19.21 -14.86
CA ALA A 121 9.18 18.04 -14.95
C ALA A 121 9.53 17.64 -16.39
N LYS A 122 8.83 18.19 -17.39
CA LYS A 122 9.06 17.84 -18.80
C LYS A 122 10.46 18.16 -19.30
N LYS A 123 11.14 19.08 -18.66
CA LYS A 123 12.53 19.45 -19.02
C LYS A 123 13.58 18.50 -18.48
N TYR A 124 13.18 17.51 -17.67
CA TYR A 124 14.09 16.54 -17.07
C TYR A 124 13.93 15.17 -17.71
N ARG A 125 14.96 14.36 -17.61
CA ARG A 125 14.93 12.96 -18.04
C ARG A 125 14.22 12.14 -16.96
N ILE A 126 13.06 11.57 -17.30
CA ILE A 126 12.24 10.82 -16.37
C ILE A 126 12.28 9.35 -16.73
N GLY A 127 12.62 8.50 -15.75
CA GLY A 127 12.50 7.05 -15.87
C GLY A 127 11.15 6.59 -15.33
N ALA A 128 10.57 5.57 -15.95
CA ALA A 128 9.33 4.95 -15.53
C ALA A 128 9.38 3.45 -15.84
N TYR A 129 8.31 2.74 -15.48
CA TYR A 129 8.22 1.30 -15.68
C TYR A 129 7.26 1.00 -16.83
N LYS A 130 7.76 0.28 -17.84
CA LYS A 130 6.99 -0.08 -19.03
C LYS A 130 5.73 -0.87 -18.65
N GLY A 131 4.59 -0.41 -19.15
CA GLY A 131 3.30 -1.08 -18.91
C GLY A 131 2.61 -0.70 -17.59
N ASP A 132 3.26 0.13 -16.78
CA ASP A 132 2.69 0.60 -15.53
C ASP A 132 1.72 1.76 -15.74
N ALA A 133 0.71 1.86 -14.87
CA ALA A 133 -0.28 2.93 -14.95
C ALA A 133 0.34 4.32 -14.87
N ILE A 134 1.41 4.50 -14.10
CA ILE A 134 2.13 5.76 -14.00
C ILE A 134 2.75 6.12 -15.36
N ALA A 135 3.41 5.16 -16.00
CA ALA A 135 4.02 5.37 -17.32
C ALA A 135 2.96 5.74 -18.35
N GLU A 136 1.81 5.08 -18.34
CA GLU A 136 0.70 5.37 -19.25
C GLU A 136 0.15 6.78 -19.01
N PHE A 137 -0.02 7.16 -17.75
CA PHE A 137 -0.47 8.50 -17.38
C PHE A 137 0.50 9.57 -17.91
N LEU A 138 1.78 9.38 -17.72
CA LEU A 138 2.80 10.30 -18.21
C LEU A 138 2.75 10.42 -19.73
N GLY A 139 2.65 9.30 -20.44
CA GLY A 139 2.52 9.31 -21.89
C GLY A 139 1.32 10.08 -22.40
N LYS A 140 0.18 9.93 -21.74
CA LYS A 140 -1.05 10.66 -22.08
C LYS A 140 -0.95 12.15 -21.79
N ASN A 141 -0.03 12.56 -20.93
CA ASN A 141 0.19 13.95 -20.55
C ASN A 141 1.41 14.58 -21.22
N GLY A 142 1.88 13.97 -22.30
CA GLY A 142 2.91 14.55 -23.15
C GLY A 142 4.34 14.33 -22.68
N PHE A 143 4.58 13.36 -21.80
CA PHE A 143 5.93 13.02 -21.36
C PHE A 143 6.53 11.92 -22.22
N GLU A 144 7.81 12.03 -22.50
CA GLU A 144 8.60 10.99 -23.16
C GLU A 144 9.52 10.35 -22.12
N ALA A 145 8.97 9.41 -21.35
CA ALA A 145 9.73 8.75 -20.30
C ALA A 145 10.66 7.66 -20.85
N ASP A 146 11.80 7.48 -20.19
CA ASP A 146 12.69 6.34 -20.43
C ASP A 146 12.07 5.13 -19.70
N LEU A 147 11.56 4.17 -20.46
CA LEU A 147 10.81 3.04 -19.90
C LEU A 147 11.73 1.86 -19.63
N ALA A 148 11.86 1.51 -18.35
CA ALA A 148 12.60 0.34 -17.93
C ALA A 148 11.72 -0.90 -17.99
N LEU A 149 12.32 -2.06 -18.25
CA LEU A 149 11.60 -3.34 -18.24
C LEU A 149 11.27 -3.81 -16.83
N ARG A 150 12.04 -3.36 -15.84
CA ARG A 150 11.82 -3.63 -14.43
C ARG A 150 11.95 -2.32 -13.67
N ASP A 151 10.98 -2.02 -12.80
CA ASP A 151 10.92 -0.72 -12.13
C ASP A 151 12.17 -0.44 -11.27
N GLN A 152 12.71 -1.44 -10.60
CA GLN A 152 13.89 -1.28 -9.77
C GLN A 152 15.17 -0.86 -10.52
N GLU A 153 15.22 -1.06 -11.84
CA GLU A 153 16.36 -0.60 -12.66
C GLU A 153 16.49 0.93 -12.61
N ASN A 154 15.39 1.62 -12.42
CA ASN A 154 15.37 3.08 -12.34
C ASN A 154 16.15 3.61 -11.13
N ALA A 155 16.23 2.85 -10.05
CA ALA A 155 17.02 3.24 -8.89
C ALA A 155 18.50 3.41 -9.25
N GLN A 156 19.08 2.46 -9.98
CA GLN A 156 20.47 2.54 -10.43
C GLN A 156 20.66 3.62 -11.51
N LYS A 157 19.67 3.82 -12.37
CA LYS A 157 19.71 4.90 -13.37
C LYS A 157 19.79 6.27 -12.73
N LEU A 158 19.07 6.49 -11.61
CA LEU A 158 19.19 7.73 -10.83
C LEU A 158 20.62 7.92 -10.30
N VAL A 159 21.15 6.89 -9.65
CA VAL A 159 22.49 6.95 -9.04
C VAL A 159 23.56 7.23 -10.09
N LYS A 160 23.43 6.63 -11.28
CA LYS A 160 24.39 6.78 -12.38
C LYS A 160 24.17 8.06 -13.19
N GLY A 161 23.16 8.85 -12.89
CA GLY A 161 22.85 10.07 -13.62
C GLY A 161 22.29 9.85 -15.03
N GLN A 162 21.77 8.66 -15.30
CA GLN A 162 21.14 8.34 -16.60
C GLN A 162 19.73 8.91 -16.71
N ILE A 163 19.06 9.10 -15.58
CA ILE A 163 17.79 9.84 -15.45
C ILE A 163 17.94 10.85 -14.31
N ASP A 164 17.13 11.89 -14.35
CA ASP A 164 17.10 12.93 -13.33
C ASP A 164 16.03 12.65 -12.27
N LEU A 165 14.92 12.06 -12.70
CA LEU A 165 13.75 11.78 -11.89
C LEU A 165 13.24 10.38 -12.21
N TRP A 166 12.68 9.72 -11.20
CA TRP A 166 12.05 8.42 -11.33
C TRP A 166 10.58 8.54 -10.94
N ALA A 167 9.69 8.28 -11.89
CA ALA A 167 8.24 8.26 -11.64
C ALA A 167 7.84 6.88 -11.14
N SER A 168 7.46 6.80 -9.89
CA SER A 168 7.11 5.54 -9.23
C SER A 168 6.06 5.76 -8.14
N GLY A 169 5.64 4.67 -7.51
CA GLY A 169 4.79 4.72 -6.33
C GLY A 169 5.61 5.01 -5.06
N ASP A 170 4.95 5.52 -4.05
CA ASP A 170 5.52 5.66 -2.72
C ASP A 170 4.53 5.03 -1.71
N PRO A 171 4.96 4.03 -0.92
CA PRO A 171 6.34 3.65 -0.59
C PRO A 171 7.00 2.66 -1.56
N ALA A 172 6.32 2.15 -2.57
CA ALA A 172 6.82 1.06 -3.42
C ALA A 172 8.19 1.36 -4.04
N GLY A 173 8.36 2.55 -4.62
CA GLY A 173 9.62 2.91 -5.30
C GLY A 173 10.81 2.93 -4.35
N ARG A 174 10.67 3.54 -3.18
CA ARG A 174 11.74 3.59 -2.18
C ARG A 174 12.08 2.21 -1.64
N TYR A 175 11.09 1.35 -1.51
CA TYR A 175 11.32 -0.05 -1.12
C TYR A 175 12.14 -0.80 -2.20
N LEU A 176 11.76 -0.65 -3.48
CA LEU A 176 12.51 -1.24 -4.60
C LEU A 176 13.95 -0.72 -4.64
N ALA A 177 14.13 0.59 -4.42
CA ALA A 177 15.46 1.19 -4.36
C ALA A 177 16.31 0.56 -3.26
N LYS A 178 15.74 0.37 -2.07
CA LYS A 178 16.45 -0.26 -0.96
C LYS A 178 16.89 -1.68 -1.30
N GLN A 179 16.06 -2.44 -2.02
CA GLN A 179 16.41 -3.78 -2.49
C GLN A 179 17.64 -3.75 -3.42
N GLU A 180 17.85 -2.66 -4.14
CA GLU A 180 18.99 -2.46 -5.02
C GLU A 180 20.15 -1.73 -4.32
N GLY A 181 20.11 -1.60 -3.00
CA GLY A 181 21.15 -0.92 -2.24
C GLY A 181 21.10 0.61 -2.34
N VAL A 182 20.03 1.18 -2.85
CA VAL A 182 19.88 2.63 -3.01
C VAL A 182 18.97 3.17 -1.93
N THR A 183 19.47 4.12 -1.13
CA THR A 183 18.74 4.75 -0.05
C THR A 183 18.84 6.28 -0.16
N GLY A 184 18.06 7.00 0.67
CA GLY A 184 18.16 8.45 0.75
C GLY A 184 17.52 9.19 -0.42
N LEU A 185 16.73 8.52 -1.24
CA LEU A 185 15.97 9.19 -2.29
C LEU A 185 14.93 10.12 -1.67
N LYS A 186 14.67 11.24 -2.33
CA LYS A 186 13.67 12.19 -1.90
C LYS A 186 12.53 12.32 -2.88
N THR A 187 11.34 12.64 -2.38
CA THR A 187 10.19 12.98 -3.19
C THR A 187 10.28 14.45 -3.60
N VAL A 188 10.36 14.69 -4.91
CA VAL A 188 10.38 16.04 -5.46
C VAL A 188 8.97 16.54 -5.72
N LEU A 189 8.08 15.65 -6.13
CA LEU A 189 6.68 15.98 -6.40
C LEU A 189 5.81 14.77 -6.14
N ARG A 190 4.65 15.00 -5.53
CA ARG A 190 3.56 14.02 -5.44
C ARG A 190 2.46 14.51 -6.38
N PHE A 191 2.04 13.69 -7.34
CA PHE A 191 1.07 14.10 -8.34
C PHE A 191 -0.19 13.24 -8.36
N ASN A 192 -0.28 12.22 -7.53
CA ASN A 192 -1.50 11.48 -7.25
C ASN A 192 -1.37 10.84 -5.86
N SER A 193 -2.50 10.68 -5.15
CA SER A 193 -2.50 10.07 -3.83
C SER A 193 -3.82 9.36 -3.58
N ASP A 194 -3.71 8.07 -3.23
CA ASP A 194 -4.83 7.27 -2.74
C ASP A 194 -4.51 6.80 -1.33
N GLN A 195 -5.55 6.64 -0.51
CA GLN A 195 -5.42 6.05 0.81
C GLN A 195 -5.90 4.61 0.78
N LEU A 196 -5.14 3.73 1.41
CA LEU A 196 -5.40 2.29 1.43
C LEU A 196 -5.97 1.87 2.78
N TYR A 197 -6.97 1.01 2.75
CA TYR A 197 -7.76 0.61 3.91
C TYR A 197 -7.86 -0.90 4.05
N LEU A 198 -8.32 -1.32 5.23
CA LEU A 198 -8.90 -2.64 5.44
C LEU A 198 -10.40 -2.54 5.13
N ALA A 199 -10.84 -3.27 4.10
CA ALA A 199 -12.24 -3.31 3.69
C ALA A 199 -12.90 -4.56 4.28
N LEU A 200 -13.89 -4.36 5.15
CA LEU A 200 -14.60 -5.45 5.83
C LEU A 200 -15.97 -5.65 5.19
N ASN A 201 -16.42 -6.90 5.10
CA ASN A 201 -17.76 -7.21 4.63
C ASN A 201 -18.80 -6.33 5.37
N ARG A 202 -19.82 -5.89 4.64
CA ARG A 202 -20.87 -4.98 5.19
C ARG A 202 -21.57 -5.50 6.42
N GLU A 203 -21.64 -6.81 6.61
CA GLU A 203 -22.30 -7.43 7.75
C GLU A 203 -21.40 -7.56 8.98
N THR A 204 -20.16 -7.08 8.89
CA THR A 204 -19.27 -7.04 10.05
C THR A 204 -19.92 -6.22 11.16
N PRO A 205 -19.99 -6.73 12.41
CA PRO A 205 -20.58 -5.97 13.51
C PRO A 205 -19.89 -4.63 13.71
N ASP A 206 -20.67 -3.58 13.91
CA ASP A 206 -20.12 -2.23 14.13
C ASP A 206 -19.15 -2.19 15.32
N GLU A 207 -19.41 -2.98 16.35
CA GLU A 207 -18.51 -3.10 17.50
C GLU A 207 -17.12 -3.57 17.09
N VAL A 208 -17.04 -4.53 16.17
CA VAL A 208 -15.76 -5.03 15.65
C VAL A 208 -15.03 -3.93 14.89
N VAL A 209 -15.74 -3.22 14.01
CA VAL A 209 -15.19 -2.12 13.24
C VAL A 209 -14.63 -1.04 14.17
N GLN A 210 -15.40 -0.66 15.19
CA GLN A 210 -15.00 0.38 16.16
C GLN A 210 -13.78 -0.03 16.96
N LYS A 211 -13.71 -1.27 17.41
CA LYS A 211 -12.55 -1.78 18.16
C LYS A 211 -11.28 -1.78 17.30
N LEU A 212 -11.40 -2.18 16.05
CA LEU A 212 -10.27 -2.19 15.12
C LEU A 212 -9.79 -0.76 14.83
N GLN A 213 -10.72 0.15 14.57
CA GLN A 213 -10.37 1.55 14.31
C GLN A 213 -9.72 2.19 15.53
N ALA A 214 -10.25 1.96 16.73
CA ALA A 214 -9.67 2.48 17.97
C ALA A 214 -8.24 1.95 18.18
N ALA A 215 -8.01 0.67 17.89
CA ALA A 215 -6.68 0.09 17.97
C ALA A 215 -5.70 0.78 17.03
N LEU A 216 -6.11 1.00 15.77
CA LEU A 216 -5.28 1.69 14.79
C LEU A 216 -4.98 3.14 15.21
N ASP A 217 -5.99 3.85 15.71
CA ASP A 217 -5.81 5.23 16.16
C ASP A 217 -4.81 5.32 17.32
N GLY A 218 -4.88 4.36 18.25
CA GLY A 218 -3.93 4.26 19.35
C GLY A 218 -2.51 3.96 18.88
N MET A 219 -2.37 3.06 17.91
CA MET A 219 -1.07 2.73 17.32
C MET A 219 -0.42 3.97 16.68
N ARG A 220 -1.22 4.79 16.00
CA ARG A 220 -0.72 6.03 15.39
C ARG A 220 -0.24 7.02 16.43
N LYS A 221 -1.01 7.23 17.49
CA LYS A 221 -0.64 8.14 18.57
C LYS A 221 0.67 7.77 19.25
N GLU A 222 0.94 6.47 19.35
CA GLU A 222 2.15 5.95 19.97
C GLU A 222 3.37 5.97 19.04
N GLY A 223 3.20 6.29 17.76
CA GLY A 223 4.25 6.19 16.76
C GLY A 223 4.53 4.78 16.26
N PHE A 224 3.69 3.82 16.61
CA PHE A 224 3.89 2.42 16.23
C PHE A 224 3.82 2.22 14.72
N VAL A 225 2.87 2.88 14.04
CA VAL A 225 2.72 2.79 12.59
C VAL A 225 3.97 3.35 11.90
N GLU A 226 4.47 4.48 12.37
CA GLU A 226 5.68 5.10 11.81
C GLU A 226 6.91 4.22 12.02
N ASP A 227 7.02 3.56 13.17
CA ASP A 227 8.10 2.63 13.44
C ASP A 227 8.08 1.44 12.47
N ILE A 228 6.89 0.92 12.17
CA ILE A 228 6.73 -0.14 11.16
C ILE A 228 7.21 0.35 9.80
N LEU A 229 6.74 1.52 9.36
CA LEU A 229 7.16 2.12 8.09
C LEU A 229 8.68 2.21 8.00
N ASN A 230 9.30 2.72 9.04
CA ASN A 230 10.75 2.93 9.07
C ASN A 230 11.52 1.60 9.05
N SER A 231 10.94 0.51 9.52
CA SER A 231 11.59 -0.80 9.50
C SER A 231 11.67 -1.39 8.09
N TYR A 232 10.81 -0.95 7.18
CA TYR A 232 10.79 -1.43 5.79
C TYR A 232 11.46 -0.47 4.81
N LEU A 233 11.52 0.78 5.15
CA LEU A 233 12.07 1.85 4.28
C LEU A 233 13.35 2.44 4.84
#